data_669d93a20a348aaf90d0b6eb64e80438
#
_entry.id   669d93a20a348aaf90d0b6eb64e80438
#
_cell.length_a   1.000
_cell.length_b   1.000
_cell.length_c   1.000
_cell.angle_alpha   90.00
_cell.angle_beta   90.00
_cell.angle_gamma   90.00
#
_symmetry.space_group_name_H-M   'P 1'
#
loop_
_entity.id
_entity.type
_entity.pdbx_description
1 polymer ?
#
loop_
_entity_poly.entity_id
_entity_poly.type
_entity_poly.pdbx_seq_one_letter_code
_entity_poly.pdbx_strand_id
1 'polypeptide(L)'
;MRFLLALAALLAFADTARAADPDALWKIISQKCLPNEREYGQPAPCALVDLDKAYVVLKDINGDTQYLVMPTAKITGIEDPAVLAPGAANYFADAWNERHYTVEAAKAALPREAISLAINSVSGRTQNQLHIHIDCIKPEVRDAVRRQLAAIGDTWAPLAAPLAGHPYRAMRVLGDGLDAANPFTLVADGVPSARAAMANQTLVVVGATFAGNTPGFVLLDDRADPATGDRGSGEELQDHSCALAHP
;
A
#
# COMPACT_ATOMS: atom_id res chain seq x y z
N MET A 1 24.34 53.04 -43.95
CA MET A 1 23.32 52.30 -43.11
C MET A 1 23.92 51.00 -42.70
N ARG A 2 24.35 50.85 -41.42
CA ARG A 2 24.91 49.60 -40.87
C ARG A 2 23.82 48.98 -40.01
N PHE A 3 23.30 47.84 -40.43
CA PHE A 3 22.37 47.02 -39.63
C PHE A 3 23.17 46.14 -38.62
N LEU A 4 23.00 46.39 -37.33
CA LEU A 4 23.46 45.53 -36.26
C LEU A 4 22.39 44.45 -36.02
N LEU A 5 22.72 43.21 -36.33
CA LEU A 5 21.94 42.04 -35.93
C LEU A 5 22.32 41.68 -34.47
N ALA A 6 21.38 41.87 -33.55
CA ALA A 6 21.49 41.38 -32.17
C ALA A 6 21.07 39.93 -32.13
N LEU A 7 22.02 39.05 -31.86
CA LEU A 7 21.77 37.62 -31.63
C LEU A 7 21.35 37.42 -30.15
N ALA A 8 20.08 37.20 -29.91
CA ALA A 8 19.58 36.86 -28.57
C ALA A 8 19.83 35.35 -28.32
N ALA A 9 20.77 35.04 -27.44
CA ALA A 9 20.99 33.67 -26.95
C ALA A 9 19.91 33.31 -25.94
N LEU A 10 18.98 32.40 -26.30
CA LEU A 10 18.07 31.73 -25.35
C LEU A 10 18.88 30.73 -24.54
N LEU A 11 19.15 31.05 -23.28
CA LEU A 11 19.60 30.09 -22.29
C LEU A 11 18.41 29.21 -21.86
N ALA A 12 18.32 28.02 -22.41
CA ALA A 12 17.41 26.98 -21.92
C ALA A 12 17.95 26.44 -20.57
N PHE A 13 17.33 26.84 -19.46
CA PHE A 13 17.53 26.17 -18.19
C PHE A 13 16.88 24.79 -18.27
N ALA A 14 17.69 23.75 -18.42
CA ALA A 14 17.24 22.40 -18.22
C ALA A 14 17.04 22.20 -16.71
N ASP A 15 15.77 22.24 -16.27
CA ASP A 15 15.40 21.73 -14.94
C ASP A 15 15.75 20.24 -14.91
N THR A 16 16.86 19.90 -14.29
CA THR A 16 17.17 18.50 -13.94
C THR A 16 16.21 18.09 -12.82
N ALA A 17 15.11 17.45 -13.20
CA ALA A 17 14.24 16.79 -12.24
C ALA A 17 15.12 15.87 -11.38
N ARG A 18 15.33 16.25 -10.13
CA ARG A 18 16.11 15.44 -9.18
C ARG A 18 15.32 14.16 -8.94
N ALA A 19 15.92 13.01 -9.25
CA ALA A 19 15.31 11.72 -8.96
C ALA A 19 14.92 11.68 -7.47
N ALA A 20 13.72 11.19 -7.17
CA ALA A 20 13.25 11.05 -5.80
C ALA A 20 14.24 10.16 -5.01
N ASP A 21 14.54 10.54 -3.77
CA ASP A 21 15.41 9.76 -2.90
C ASP A 21 14.71 8.45 -2.49
N PRO A 22 15.18 7.28 -2.92
CA PRO A 22 14.51 6.01 -2.63
C PRO A 22 14.58 5.60 -1.15
N ASP A 23 15.41 6.25 -0.36
CA ASP A 23 15.55 6.02 1.08
C ASP A 23 14.87 7.12 1.93
N ALA A 24 14.04 7.97 1.34
CA ALA A 24 13.42 9.08 2.07
C ALA A 24 12.58 8.61 3.26
N LEU A 25 11.76 7.57 3.09
CA LEU A 25 10.96 7.00 4.18
C LEU A 25 11.84 6.41 5.28
N TRP A 26 12.89 5.66 4.92
CA TRP A 26 13.84 5.15 5.90
C TRP A 26 14.53 6.25 6.70
N LYS A 27 14.94 7.34 6.04
CA LYS A 27 15.54 8.50 6.72
C LYS A 27 14.58 9.16 7.69
N ILE A 28 13.30 9.28 7.34
CA ILE A 28 12.29 9.82 8.25
C ILE A 28 12.17 8.92 9.50
N ILE A 29 12.06 7.61 9.32
CA ILE A 29 11.95 6.67 10.44
C ILE A 29 13.19 6.72 11.32
N SER A 30 14.37 6.48 10.75
CA SER A 30 15.61 6.26 11.49
C SER A 30 16.22 7.53 12.07
N GLN A 31 16.02 8.68 11.44
CA GLN A 31 16.65 9.94 11.84
C GLN A 31 15.71 10.89 12.58
N LYS A 32 14.38 10.64 12.54
CA LYS A 32 13.39 11.51 13.18
C LYS A 32 12.45 10.73 14.09
N CYS A 33 11.58 9.87 13.53
CA CYS A 33 10.52 9.24 14.31
C CYS A 33 11.05 8.42 15.49
N LEU A 34 11.99 7.52 15.24
CA LEU A 34 12.58 6.67 16.29
C LEU A 34 13.39 7.45 17.34
N PRO A 35 14.28 8.38 16.97
CA PRO A 35 14.97 9.21 17.95
C PRO A 35 14.02 10.06 18.79
N ASN A 36 13.06 10.73 18.14
CA ASN A 36 12.09 11.59 18.82
C ASN A 36 11.23 10.81 19.82
N GLU A 37 10.74 9.62 19.42
CA GLU A 37 9.98 8.77 20.34
C GLU A 37 10.81 8.34 21.55
N ARG A 38 12.04 7.83 21.31
CA ARG A 38 12.91 7.31 22.38
C ARG A 38 13.39 8.38 23.35
N GLU A 39 13.62 9.59 22.86
CA GLU A 39 14.19 10.67 23.68
C GLU A 39 13.09 11.52 24.34
N TYR A 40 11.98 11.76 23.63
CA TYR A 40 10.96 12.71 24.07
C TYR A 40 9.57 12.12 24.26
N GLY A 41 9.32 10.85 23.85
CA GLY A 41 7.97 10.27 23.80
C GLY A 41 7.05 10.99 22.80
N GLN A 42 7.62 11.57 21.74
CA GLN A 42 6.92 12.34 20.73
C GLN A 42 7.41 11.91 19.34
N PRO A 43 6.67 11.05 18.62
CA PRO A 43 7.16 10.40 17.42
C PRO A 43 7.25 11.28 16.17
N ALA A 44 6.93 12.58 16.25
CA ALA A 44 6.88 13.46 15.09
C ALA A 44 8.14 13.36 14.18
N PRO A 45 7.97 13.31 12.85
CA PRO A 45 6.75 13.53 12.08
C PRO A 45 5.82 12.30 11.95
N CYS A 46 6.16 11.14 12.53
CA CYS A 46 5.26 10.01 12.57
C CYS A 46 4.05 10.31 13.47
N ALA A 47 2.90 9.74 13.14
CA ALA A 47 1.70 9.80 13.98
C ALA A 47 1.80 8.83 15.17
N LEU A 48 2.51 7.69 14.95
CA LEU A 48 2.76 6.67 15.96
C LEU A 48 4.15 6.04 15.73
N VAL A 49 4.79 5.67 16.84
CA VAL A 49 5.89 4.70 16.87
C VAL A 49 5.55 3.66 17.93
N ASP A 50 5.27 2.43 17.52
CA ASP A 50 5.10 1.29 18.41
C ASP A 50 6.45 0.55 18.53
N LEU A 51 7.14 0.75 19.65
CA LEU A 51 8.44 0.13 19.89
C LEU A 51 8.35 -1.37 20.19
N ASP A 52 7.22 -1.82 20.76
CA ASP A 52 7.01 -3.22 21.15
C ASP A 52 6.70 -4.09 19.93
N LYS A 53 5.85 -3.60 19.01
CA LYS A 53 5.51 -4.27 17.75
C LYS A 53 6.46 -3.92 16.60
N ALA A 54 7.37 -2.95 16.84
CA ALA A 54 8.41 -2.52 15.91
C ALA A 54 7.89 -1.98 14.57
N TYR A 55 6.87 -1.12 14.59
CA TYR A 55 6.39 -0.37 13.42
C TYR A 55 6.14 1.11 13.72
N VAL A 56 5.97 1.90 12.69
CA VAL A 56 5.59 3.31 12.73
C VAL A 56 4.38 3.56 11.83
N VAL A 57 3.60 4.59 12.15
CA VAL A 57 2.55 5.14 11.29
C VAL A 57 2.95 6.54 10.86
N LEU A 58 2.93 6.80 9.56
CA LEU A 58 3.26 8.10 8.97
C LEU A 58 2.13 8.56 8.04
N LYS A 59 1.73 9.85 8.15
CA LYS A 59 0.86 10.46 7.14
C LYS A 59 1.64 10.57 5.82
N ASP A 60 1.12 9.98 4.75
CA ASP A 60 1.72 10.13 3.41
C ASP A 60 1.60 11.59 2.93
N ILE A 61 2.54 12.00 2.10
CA ILE A 61 2.51 13.30 1.43
C ILE A 61 1.46 13.36 0.32
N ASN A 62 1.04 12.19 -0.18
CA ASN A 62 0.02 12.06 -1.23
C ASN A 62 -1.36 11.95 -0.60
N GLY A 63 -2.33 12.68 -1.18
CA GLY A 63 -3.73 12.64 -0.78
C GLY A 63 -4.01 13.12 0.64
N ASP A 64 -5.28 13.19 0.98
CA ASP A 64 -5.73 13.72 2.27
C ASP A 64 -5.84 12.62 3.34
N THR A 65 -6.12 11.37 2.94
CA THR A 65 -6.52 10.28 3.84
C THR A 65 -5.49 9.17 3.99
N GLN A 66 -4.46 9.11 3.13
CA GLN A 66 -3.49 8.03 3.10
C GLN A 66 -2.50 8.08 4.28
N TYR A 67 -2.32 6.93 4.93
CA TYR A 67 -1.28 6.68 5.93
C TYR A 67 -0.43 5.48 5.55
N LEU A 68 0.78 5.41 6.08
CA LEU A 68 1.74 4.34 5.86
C LEU A 68 2.04 3.62 7.17
N VAL A 69 1.94 2.29 7.17
CA VAL A 69 2.56 1.45 8.22
C VAL A 69 3.88 0.91 7.68
N MET A 70 4.95 1.12 8.45
CA MET A 70 6.31 0.76 8.07
C MET A 70 7.05 0.11 9.24
N PRO A 71 7.91 -0.90 9.00
CA PRO A 71 8.81 -1.44 10.03
C PRO A 71 9.76 -0.39 10.59
N THR A 72 10.11 -0.51 11.88
CA THR A 72 11.20 0.25 12.49
C THR A 72 12.59 -0.22 12.03
N ALA A 73 12.69 -1.43 11.45
CA ALA A 73 13.87 -1.94 10.79
C ALA A 73 13.89 -1.57 9.30
N LYS A 74 15.07 -1.53 8.70
CA LYS A 74 15.18 -1.36 7.24
C LYS A 74 14.83 -2.67 6.56
N ILE A 75 13.63 -2.76 6.02
CA ILE A 75 13.11 -3.85 5.18
C ILE A 75 12.75 -3.21 3.84
N THR A 76 13.28 -3.73 2.73
CA THR A 76 13.19 -3.01 1.44
C THR A 76 11.78 -3.00 0.85
N GLY A 77 11.05 -4.10 0.94
CA GLY A 77 9.70 -4.21 0.39
C GLY A 77 9.16 -5.64 0.47
N ILE A 78 8.18 -5.95 -0.37
CA ILE A 78 7.52 -7.26 -0.41
C ILE A 78 8.49 -8.42 -0.70
N GLU A 79 9.57 -8.15 -1.40
CA GLU A 79 10.61 -9.13 -1.78
C GLU A 79 11.63 -9.41 -0.68
N ASP A 80 11.67 -8.59 0.38
CA ASP A 80 12.66 -8.76 1.44
C ASP A 80 12.40 -10.09 2.17
N PRO A 81 13.42 -10.96 2.32
CA PRO A 81 13.24 -12.25 2.98
C PRO A 81 12.75 -12.14 4.43
N ALA A 82 12.92 -10.99 5.07
CA ALA A 82 12.43 -10.75 6.43
C ALA A 82 10.90 -10.88 6.55
N VAL A 83 10.12 -10.59 5.47
CA VAL A 83 8.65 -10.69 5.52
C VAL A 83 8.13 -12.12 5.53
N LEU A 84 8.97 -13.09 5.14
CA LEU A 84 8.66 -14.53 5.10
C LEU A 84 9.47 -15.34 6.11
N ALA A 85 10.28 -14.68 6.96
CA ALA A 85 11.06 -15.36 7.99
C ALA A 85 10.13 -16.02 9.04
N PRO A 86 10.57 -17.11 9.68
CA PRO A 86 9.83 -17.69 10.81
C PRO A 86 9.60 -16.62 11.90
N GLY A 87 8.33 -16.42 12.29
CA GLY A 87 7.97 -15.39 13.28
C GLY A 87 8.00 -13.95 12.74
N ALA A 88 8.04 -13.75 11.41
CA ALA A 88 7.94 -12.43 10.81
C ALA A 88 6.68 -11.67 11.29
N ALA A 89 6.83 -10.37 11.52
CA ALA A 89 5.73 -9.51 11.91
C ALA A 89 4.65 -9.46 10.80
N ASN A 90 3.39 -9.38 11.21
CA ASN A 90 2.26 -9.24 10.30
C ASN A 90 1.89 -7.75 10.15
N TYR A 91 2.67 -7.02 9.35
CA TYR A 91 2.45 -5.59 9.12
C TYR A 91 1.09 -5.26 8.49
N PHE A 92 0.43 -6.23 7.82
CA PHE A 92 -0.95 -6.04 7.36
C PHE A 92 -1.95 -6.04 8.52
N ALA A 93 -1.74 -6.86 9.55
CA ALA A 93 -2.56 -6.81 10.76
C ALA A 93 -2.36 -5.48 11.49
N ASP A 94 -1.11 -5.02 11.64
CA ASP A 94 -0.82 -3.72 12.22
C ASP A 94 -1.48 -2.59 11.42
N ALA A 95 -1.35 -2.60 10.08
CA ALA A 95 -1.99 -1.61 9.22
C ALA A 95 -3.52 -1.61 9.33
N TRP A 96 -4.15 -2.79 9.45
CA TRP A 96 -5.59 -2.88 9.66
C TRP A 96 -6.01 -2.29 11.01
N ASN A 97 -5.24 -2.52 12.06
CA ASN A 97 -5.49 -1.97 13.38
C ASN A 97 -5.38 -0.44 13.38
N GLU A 98 -4.44 0.11 12.61
CA GLU A 98 -4.19 1.55 12.51
C GLU A 98 -5.07 2.28 11.47
N ARG A 99 -6.01 1.61 10.80
CA ARG A 99 -6.90 2.22 9.81
C ARG A 99 -7.73 3.40 10.32
N HIS A 100 -7.83 3.55 11.65
CA HIS A 100 -8.55 4.66 12.26
C HIS A 100 -7.96 6.03 11.86
N TYR A 101 -6.64 6.13 11.59
CA TYR A 101 -6.03 7.36 11.10
C TYR A 101 -6.64 7.81 9.76
N THR A 102 -6.85 6.87 8.83
CA THR A 102 -7.53 7.15 7.55
C THR A 102 -8.98 7.55 7.76
N VAL A 103 -9.71 6.86 8.66
CA VAL A 103 -11.11 7.18 8.99
C VAL A 103 -11.24 8.58 9.61
N GLU A 104 -10.35 8.93 10.52
CA GLU A 104 -10.30 10.26 11.15
C GLU A 104 -9.97 11.35 10.13
N ALA A 105 -8.99 11.10 9.24
CA ALA A 105 -8.64 12.04 8.17
C ALA A 105 -9.78 12.24 7.17
N ALA A 106 -10.53 11.19 6.86
CA ALA A 106 -11.72 11.25 6.00
C ALA A 106 -12.90 12.01 6.64
N LYS A 107 -12.87 12.23 7.97
CA LYS A 107 -13.92 12.92 8.74
C LYS A 107 -15.32 12.33 8.55
N ALA A 108 -15.39 11.03 8.29
CA ALA A 108 -16.63 10.30 8.03
C ALA A 108 -16.56 8.90 8.64
N ALA A 109 -17.71 8.34 9.01
CA ALA A 109 -17.80 6.94 9.38
C ALA A 109 -17.70 6.09 8.11
N LEU A 110 -16.59 5.37 7.96
CA LEU A 110 -16.34 4.50 6.82
C LEU A 110 -16.64 3.04 7.19
N PRO A 111 -17.44 2.33 6.40
CA PRO A 111 -17.59 0.89 6.57
C PRO A 111 -16.27 0.18 6.22
N ARG A 112 -16.08 -1.03 6.72
CA ARG A 112 -14.85 -1.79 6.48
C ARG A 112 -14.54 -1.99 4.97
N GLU A 113 -15.57 -2.08 4.14
CA GLU A 113 -15.48 -2.23 2.69
C GLU A 113 -14.96 -0.97 1.96
N ALA A 114 -14.87 0.14 2.67
CA ALA A 114 -14.30 1.37 2.14
C ALA A 114 -12.78 1.48 2.36
N ILE A 115 -12.21 0.61 3.21
CA ILE A 115 -10.80 0.65 3.58
C ILE A 115 -10.02 -0.44 2.83
N SER A 116 -8.86 -0.06 2.32
CA SER A 116 -7.90 -0.94 1.68
C SER A 116 -6.49 -0.73 2.22
N LEU A 117 -5.72 -1.83 2.21
CA LEU A 117 -4.30 -1.85 2.54
C LEU A 117 -3.56 -2.29 1.28
N ALA A 118 -2.53 -1.58 0.86
CA ALA A 118 -1.80 -1.91 -0.36
C ALA A 118 -0.29 -1.92 -0.14
N ILE A 119 0.40 -2.85 -0.81
CA ILE A 119 1.86 -2.84 -0.98
C ILE A 119 2.17 -3.06 -2.45
N ASN A 120 3.10 -2.28 -2.95
CA ASN A 120 3.51 -2.31 -4.35
C ASN A 120 4.64 -3.31 -4.60
N SER A 121 4.71 -3.81 -5.83
CA SER A 121 5.87 -4.54 -6.35
C SER A 121 7.13 -3.66 -6.34
N VAL A 122 8.29 -4.26 -6.62
CA VAL A 122 9.54 -3.50 -6.83
C VAL A 122 9.41 -2.49 -7.97
N SER A 123 8.67 -2.82 -9.03
CA SER A 123 8.47 -1.92 -10.18
C SER A 123 7.41 -0.84 -9.92
N GLY A 124 6.50 -1.08 -8.99
CA GLY A 124 5.42 -0.16 -8.63
C GLY A 124 5.81 0.90 -7.61
N ARG A 125 6.82 0.62 -6.76
CA ARG A 125 7.21 1.53 -5.68
C ARG A 125 8.31 2.51 -6.08
N THR A 126 8.42 3.61 -5.33
CA THR A 126 9.49 4.61 -5.44
C THR A 126 10.43 4.63 -4.24
N GLN A 127 10.07 3.95 -3.14
CA GLN A 127 10.79 3.95 -1.86
C GLN A 127 11.29 2.55 -1.51
N ASN A 128 12.53 2.43 -1.03
CA ASN A 128 13.17 1.19 -0.59
C ASN A 128 13.07 1.02 0.94
N GLN A 129 11.89 1.28 1.46
CA GLN A 129 11.44 0.92 2.80
C GLN A 129 10.07 0.28 2.65
N LEU A 130 9.85 -0.91 3.22
CA LEU A 130 8.53 -1.55 3.24
C LEU A 130 7.52 -0.58 3.81
N HIS A 131 6.45 -0.35 3.09
CA HIS A 131 5.35 0.51 3.51
C HIS A 131 4.04 -0.08 2.99
N ILE A 132 3.08 -0.18 3.89
CA ILE A 132 1.71 -0.58 3.58
C ILE A 132 0.87 0.68 3.60
N HIS A 133 0.29 1.01 2.46
CA HIS A 133 -0.62 2.13 2.30
C HIS A 133 -1.98 1.78 2.90
N ILE A 134 -2.45 2.59 3.83
CA ILE A 134 -3.81 2.52 4.38
C ILE A 134 -4.59 3.66 3.76
N ASP A 135 -5.60 3.33 2.95
CA ASP A 135 -6.42 4.36 2.33
C ASP A 135 -7.83 3.84 1.97
N CYS A 136 -8.67 4.74 1.48
CA CYS A 136 -9.94 4.37 0.88
C CYS A 136 -9.73 3.59 -0.42
N ILE A 137 -10.61 2.63 -0.67
CA ILE A 137 -10.67 1.97 -1.98
C ILE A 137 -11.48 2.84 -2.96
N LYS A 138 -11.13 2.82 -4.24
CA LYS A 138 -11.94 3.47 -5.29
C LYS A 138 -13.36 2.92 -5.31
N PRO A 139 -14.40 3.76 -5.45
CA PRO A 139 -15.80 3.31 -5.48
C PRO A 139 -16.06 2.22 -6.52
N GLU A 140 -15.54 2.39 -7.74
CA GLU A 140 -15.70 1.42 -8.83
C GLU A 140 -15.01 0.09 -8.56
N VAL A 141 -13.88 0.09 -7.86
CA VAL A 141 -13.16 -1.13 -7.45
C VAL A 141 -13.92 -1.85 -6.35
N ARG A 142 -14.36 -1.13 -5.30
CA ARG A 142 -15.24 -1.69 -4.26
C ARG A 142 -16.46 -2.39 -4.87
N ASP A 143 -17.13 -1.74 -5.80
CA ASP A 143 -18.31 -2.28 -6.43
C ASP A 143 -18.00 -3.48 -7.34
N ALA A 144 -16.83 -3.47 -8.02
CA ALA A 144 -16.37 -4.60 -8.81
C ALA A 144 -16.05 -5.83 -7.93
N VAL A 145 -15.36 -5.64 -6.80
CA VAL A 145 -15.11 -6.69 -5.81
C VAL A 145 -16.43 -7.23 -5.24
N ARG A 146 -17.36 -6.34 -4.85
CA ARG A 146 -18.66 -6.70 -4.30
C ARG A 146 -19.48 -7.57 -5.26
N ARG A 147 -19.47 -7.27 -6.55
CA ARG A 147 -20.19 -8.09 -7.56
C ARG A 147 -19.64 -9.51 -7.67
N GLN A 148 -18.36 -9.73 -7.36
CA GLN A 148 -17.67 -11.01 -7.47
C GLN A 148 -17.56 -11.73 -6.10
N LEU A 149 -17.96 -11.09 -5.01
CA LEU A 149 -17.69 -11.52 -3.63
C LEU A 149 -18.17 -12.95 -3.34
N ALA A 150 -19.33 -13.36 -3.87
CA ALA A 150 -19.88 -14.70 -3.66
C ALA A 150 -19.06 -15.82 -4.32
N ALA A 151 -18.26 -15.50 -5.34
CA ALA A 151 -17.40 -16.44 -6.05
C ALA A 151 -15.97 -16.51 -5.46
N ILE A 152 -15.61 -15.56 -4.58
CA ILE A 152 -14.28 -15.53 -3.96
C ILE A 152 -14.21 -16.55 -2.82
N GLY A 153 -13.42 -17.61 -3.02
CA GLY A 153 -13.19 -18.67 -2.06
C GLY A 153 -12.02 -18.40 -1.11
N ASP A 154 -11.65 -19.40 -0.34
CA ASP A 154 -10.53 -19.41 0.61
C ASP A 154 -9.19 -19.83 0.00
N THR A 155 -9.14 -19.96 -1.32
CA THR A 155 -7.94 -20.22 -2.11
C THR A 155 -7.81 -19.19 -3.22
N TRP A 156 -6.57 -18.90 -3.64
CA TRP A 156 -6.29 -17.96 -4.72
C TRP A 156 -6.87 -18.43 -6.05
N ALA A 157 -7.69 -17.58 -6.66
CA ALA A 157 -8.26 -17.81 -7.98
C ALA A 157 -8.31 -16.49 -8.78
N PRO A 158 -8.20 -16.53 -10.12
CA PRO A 158 -8.41 -15.35 -10.94
C PRO A 158 -9.80 -14.75 -10.72
N LEU A 159 -9.88 -13.42 -10.63
CA LEU A 159 -11.16 -12.71 -10.71
C LEU A 159 -11.75 -12.85 -12.11
N ALA A 160 -13.07 -12.94 -12.20
CA ALA A 160 -13.78 -13.04 -13.48
C ALA A 160 -13.70 -11.73 -14.29
N ALA A 161 -13.53 -10.59 -13.61
CA ALA A 161 -13.38 -9.28 -14.23
C ALA A 161 -12.13 -8.58 -13.68
N PRO A 162 -11.38 -7.86 -14.53
CA PRO A 162 -10.20 -7.12 -14.11
C PRO A 162 -10.56 -5.98 -13.16
N LEU A 163 -9.57 -5.52 -12.37
CA LEU A 163 -9.65 -4.32 -11.56
C LEU A 163 -8.65 -3.30 -12.12
N ALA A 164 -9.04 -2.05 -12.28
CA ALA A 164 -8.22 -0.99 -12.87
C ALA A 164 -7.58 -1.36 -14.24
N GLY A 165 -8.12 -2.35 -14.94
CA GLY A 165 -7.60 -2.85 -16.21
C GLY A 165 -6.64 -4.05 -16.08
N HIS A 166 -6.26 -4.47 -14.88
CA HIS A 166 -5.31 -5.54 -14.63
C HIS A 166 -5.96 -6.84 -14.11
N PRO A 167 -5.37 -8.02 -14.40
CA PRO A 167 -5.95 -9.33 -14.05
C PRO A 167 -5.56 -9.73 -12.62
N TYR A 168 -6.35 -9.34 -11.64
CA TYR A 168 -6.13 -9.74 -10.26
C TYR A 168 -6.56 -11.18 -9.97
N ARG A 169 -5.85 -11.83 -9.03
CA ARG A 169 -6.32 -13.00 -8.29
C ARG A 169 -6.90 -12.55 -6.98
N ALA A 170 -7.84 -13.32 -6.45
CA ALA A 170 -8.44 -13.04 -5.15
C ALA A 170 -8.54 -14.28 -4.29
N MET A 171 -8.48 -14.08 -2.97
CA MET A 171 -8.89 -15.06 -1.97
C MET A 171 -9.61 -14.38 -0.81
N ARG A 172 -10.42 -15.15 -0.09
CA ARG A 172 -11.14 -14.73 1.10
C ARG A 172 -10.39 -15.12 2.36
N VAL A 173 -10.35 -14.21 3.33
CA VAL A 173 -9.98 -14.48 4.72
C VAL A 173 -11.13 -14.04 5.61
N LEU A 174 -11.64 -14.92 6.51
CA LEU A 174 -12.70 -14.58 7.46
C LEU A 174 -12.10 -14.11 8.78
N GLY A 175 -12.74 -13.13 9.42
CA GLY A 175 -12.35 -12.57 10.70
C GLY A 175 -12.49 -11.07 10.78
N ASP A 176 -12.50 -10.52 11.99
CA ASP A 176 -12.53 -9.06 12.22
C ASP A 176 -11.18 -8.41 11.96
N GLY A 177 -10.09 -9.12 12.22
CA GLY A 177 -8.70 -8.72 12.03
C GLY A 177 -7.91 -9.71 11.19
N LEU A 178 -6.63 -9.41 10.96
CA LEU A 178 -5.68 -10.20 10.17
C LEU A 178 -4.64 -10.95 11.04
N ASP A 179 -4.78 -10.93 12.37
CA ASP A 179 -3.76 -11.47 13.28
C ASP A 179 -3.45 -12.96 13.02
N ALA A 180 -4.45 -13.74 12.62
CA ALA A 180 -4.30 -15.15 12.29
C ALA A 180 -3.90 -15.44 10.84
N ALA A 181 -3.81 -14.43 9.98
CA ALA A 181 -3.59 -14.58 8.55
C ALA A 181 -2.59 -13.52 8.04
N ASN A 182 -1.36 -13.95 7.75
CA ASN A 182 -0.34 -13.05 7.21
C ASN A 182 -0.41 -13.03 5.66
N PRO A 183 -0.85 -11.93 5.02
CA PRO A 183 -0.99 -11.83 3.57
C PRO A 183 0.30 -12.12 2.79
N PHE A 184 1.48 -11.77 3.32
CA PHE A 184 2.76 -12.11 2.68
C PHE A 184 2.95 -13.62 2.53
N THR A 185 2.67 -14.37 3.60
CA THR A 185 2.77 -15.83 3.58
C THR A 185 1.70 -16.44 2.69
N LEU A 186 0.47 -15.90 2.75
CA LEU A 186 -0.65 -16.42 1.94
C LEU A 186 -0.37 -16.28 0.44
N VAL A 187 0.22 -15.17 -0.02
CA VAL A 187 0.58 -15.01 -1.43
C VAL A 187 1.79 -15.88 -1.78
N ALA A 188 2.82 -15.88 -0.95
CA ALA A 188 4.04 -16.64 -1.21
C ALA A 188 3.78 -18.14 -1.38
N ASP A 189 2.88 -18.70 -0.55
CA ASP A 189 2.60 -20.14 -0.53
C ASP A 189 1.42 -20.54 -1.42
N GLY A 190 0.46 -19.63 -1.63
CA GLY A 190 -0.78 -19.95 -2.33
C GLY A 190 -0.80 -19.55 -3.80
N VAL A 191 -0.03 -18.55 -4.23
CA VAL A 191 0.04 -18.13 -5.63
C VAL A 191 1.19 -18.87 -6.34
N PRO A 192 0.95 -19.55 -7.46
CA PRO A 192 1.99 -20.29 -8.18
C PRO A 192 3.21 -19.41 -8.50
N SER A 193 4.39 -19.89 -8.09
CA SER A 193 5.69 -19.22 -8.29
C SER A 193 5.89 -17.89 -7.55
N ALA A 194 4.95 -17.43 -6.72
CA ALA A 194 5.06 -16.14 -6.03
C ALA A 194 6.25 -16.11 -5.07
N ARG A 195 6.48 -17.17 -4.28
CA ARG A 195 7.61 -17.25 -3.32
C ARG A 195 8.97 -17.00 -3.98
N ALA A 196 9.17 -17.45 -5.19
CA ALA A 196 10.40 -17.23 -5.97
C ALA A 196 10.43 -15.87 -6.67
N ALA A 197 9.32 -15.14 -6.69
CA ALA A 197 9.14 -13.90 -7.45
C ALA A 197 8.34 -12.85 -6.67
N MET A 198 8.55 -12.77 -5.35
CA MET A 198 7.88 -11.78 -4.49
C MET A 198 8.11 -10.34 -4.96
N ALA A 199 9.25 -10.06 -5.57
CA ALA A 199 9.58 -8.76 -6.16
C ALA A 199 8.56 -8.27 -7.19
N ASN A 200 7.88 -9.18 -7.86
CA ASN A 200 6.90 -8.88 -8.89
C ASN A 200 5.46 -8.86 -8.35
N GLN A 201 5.22 -9.32 -7.12
CA GLN A 201 3.87 -9.36 -6.57
C GLN A 201 3.47 -7.99 -6.03
N THR A 202 2.19 -7.70 -6.13
CA THR A 202 1.52 -6.61 -5.43
C THR A 202 0.35 -7.18 -4.65
N LEU A 203 0.13 -6.68 -3.44
CA LEU A 203 -0.95 -7.15 -2.58
C LEU A 203 -1.85 -5.99 -2.19
N VAL A 204 -3.16 -6.21 -2.33
CA VAL A 204 -4.17 -5.32 -1.75
C VAL A 204 -5.11 -6.13 -0.87
N VAL A 205 -5.37 -5.65 0.33
CA VAL A 205 -6.32 -6.24 1.27
C VAL A 205 -7.49 -5.28 1.43
N VAL A 206 -8.68 -5.74 1.14
CA VAL A 206 -9.92 -4.94 1.25
C VAL A 206 -10.79 -5.54 2.34
N GLY A 207 -11.28 -4.71 3.27
CA GLY A 207 -12.29 -5.16 4.20
C GLY A 207 -13.55 -5.62 3.48
N ALA A 208 -14.21 -6.66 3.97
CA ALA A 208 -15.40 -7.24 3.36
C ALA A 208 -16.39 -7.77 4.40
N THR A 209 -17.66 -7.80 4.04
CA THR A 209 -18.71 -8.49 4.79
C THR A 209 -19.35 -9.55 3.90
N PHE A 210 -19.19 -10.81 4.28
CA PHE A 210 -19.69 -11.97 3.56
C PHE A 210 -21.12 -12.33 3.97
N ALA A 211 -21.70 -13.36 3.34
CA ALA A 211 -23.03 -13.86 3.67
C ALA A 211 -23.20 -14.13 5.17
N GLY A 212 -24.40 -13.86 5.70
CA GLY A 212 -24.66 -13.98 7.14
C GLY A 212 -24.04 -12.88 7.99
N ASN A 213 -23.69 -11.73 7.38
CA ASN A 213 -23.04 -10.61 8.05
C ASN A 213 -21.67 -10.97 8.66
N THR A 214 -20.97 -11.91 8.03
CA THR A 214 -19.67 -12.42 8.50
C THR A 214 -18.57 -11.47 8.07
N PRO A 215 -17.81 -10.86 8.99
CA PRO A 215 -16.70 -10.00 8.65
C PRO A 215 -15.53 -10.79 8.05
N GLY A 216 -14.78 -10.15 7.19
CA GLY A 216 -13.59 -10.73 6.59
C GLY A 216 -12.87 -9.76 5.68
N PHE A 217 -12.05 -10.31 4.81
CA PHE A 217 -11.20 -9.60 3.87
C PHE A 217 -11.21 -10.29 2.52
N VAL A 218 -11.08 -9.50 1.47
CA VAL A 218 -10.66 -9.97 0.15
C VAL A 218 -9.21 -9.58 -0.02
N LEU A 219 -8.34 -10.55 -0.18
CA LEU A 219 -6.95 -10.37 -0.57
C LEU A 219 -6.90 -10.41 -2.08
N LEU A 220 -6.23 -9.43 -2.67
CA LEU A 220 -6.04 -9.27 -4.10
C LEU A 220 -4.54 -9.34 -4.40
N ASP A 221 -4.15 -10.17 -5.36
CA ASP A 221 -2.79 -10.29 -5.85
C ASP A 221 -2.74 -9.95 -7.32
N ASP A 222 -1.80 -9.12 -7.69
CA ASP A 222 -1.44 -8.82 -9.06
C ASP A 222 0.06 -9.00 -9.23
N ARG A 223 0.47 -9.20 -10.48
CA ARG A 223 1.86 -9.42 -10.81
C ARG A 223 2.33 -8.42 -11.87
N ALA A 224 3.34 -7.63 -11.53
CA ALA A 224 3.99 -6.73 -12.47
C ALA A 224 4.37 -7.46 -13.77
N ASP A 225 3.95 -6.91 -14.90
CA ASP A 225 4.25 -7.39 -16.24
C ASP A 225 4.78 -6.24 -17.11
N PRO A 226 6.11 -6.10 -17.25
CA PRO A 226 6.71 -5.07 -18.08
C PRO A 226 6.28 -5.11 -19.56
N ALA A 227 5.85 -6.27 -20.06
CA ALA A 227 5.44 -6.40 -21.45
C ALA A 227 4.09 -5.72 -21.74
N THR A 228 3.23 -5.62 -20.73
CA THR A 228 1.94 -4.92 -20.81
C THR A 228 2.01 -3.50 -20.26
N GLY A 229 3.12 -3.13 -19.62
CA GLY A 229 3.29 -1.86 -18.91
C GLY A 229 2.76 -1.87 -17.49
N ASP A 230 2.27 -3.01 -17.02
CA ASP A 230 1.82 -3.20 -15.66
C ASP A 230 3.00 -3.18 -14.69
N ARG A 231 2.97 -2.24 -13.77
CA ARG A 231 4.03 -2.06 -12.77
C ARG A 231 3.75 -2.80 -11.46
N GLY A 232 2.59 -3.40 -11.30
CA GLY A 232 2.17 -4.03 -10.05
C GLY A 232 2.07 -2.99 -8.92
N SER A 233 1.16 -2.02 -9.08
CA SER A 233 0.91 -0.97 -8.09
C SER A 233 -0.47 -1.15 -7.46
N GLY A 234 -0.52 -1.60 -6.21
CA GLY A 234 -1.78 -1.75 -5.47
C GLY A 234 -2.48 -0.43 -5.17
N GLU A 235 -1.74 0.68 -5.15
CA GLU A 235 -2.31 2.02 -5.00
C GLU A 235 -3.23 2.42 -6.17
N GLU A 236 -3.10 1.76 -7.33
CA GLU A 236 -4.03 1.98 -8.44
C GLU A 236 -5.50 1.68 -8.07
N LEU A 237 -5.72 0.85 -7.04
CA LEU A 237 -7.04 0.52 -6.52
C LEU A 237 -7.52 1.49 -5.43
N GLN A 238 -6.64 2.38 -4.94
CA GLN A 238 -6.92 3.30 -3.84
C GLN A 238 -7.36 4.68 -4.32
N ASP A 239 -8.17 5.35 -3.49
CA ASP A 239 -8.69 6.70 -3.71
C ASP A 239 -8.21 7.63 -2.60
N HIS A 240 -7.18 8.41 -2.89
CA HIS A 240 -6.56 9.33 -1.95
C HIS A 240 -7.43 10.54 -1.55
N SER A 241 -8.56 10.72 -2.22
CA SER A 241 -9.58 11.72 -1.88
C SER A 241 -10.70 11.15 -1.02
N CYS A 242 -10.76 9.82 -0.92
CA CYS A 242 -11.80 9.07 -0.21
C CYS A 242 -13.24 9.48 -0.60
N ALA A 243 -13.58 9.41 -1.89
CA ALA A 243 -14.92 9.75 -2.40
C ALA A 243 -16.05 8.98 -1.68
N LEU A 244 -15.74 7.80 -1.12
CA LEU A 244 -16.69 7.00 -0.32
C LEU A 244 -17.08 7.66 1.02
N ALA A 245 -16.33 8.64 1.49
CA ALA A 245 -16.66 9.43 2.68
C ALA A 245 -17.73 10.50 2.39
N HIS A 246 -17.89 10.88 1.12
CA HIS A 246 -18.77 11.98 0.68
C HIS A 246 -19.59 11.55 -0.53
N PRO A 247 -20.46 10.53 -0.42
CA PRO A 247 -21.27 9.97 -1.51
C PRO A 247 -22.33 10.92 -2.06
#